data_5bd3b89a73ea4d6d71cf8002ab82af11
#
_entry.id   5bd3b89a73ea4d6d71cf8002ab82af11
#
_cell.length_a   1.000
_cell.length_b   1.000
_cell.length_c   1.000
_cell.angle_alpha   90.00
_cell.angle_beta   90.00
_cell.angle_gamma   90.00
#
_symmetry.space_group_name_H-M   'P 1'
#
loop_
_entity.id
_entity.type
_entity.pdbx_description
1 polymer ?
#
loop_
_entity_poly.entity_id
_entity_poly.type
_entity_poly.pdbx_seq_one_letter_code
_entity_poly.pdbx_strand_id
1 'polypeptide(L)'
;SHVQVSFDSPEFTADVDAVGVLRILEAVRACGLTDSCRIYQASTSELYGKVEEVPQNENTPFHPYSPYAVAKQYGFWIVKEYRDAYHMFACNGILFNHESERRGETFVTRKITLAAARIKQGKQDKLYLGNLSSRRDWGYAKDYVECMWLILQNKKPDDFVIATGVQHTVREFATLAFHYVGIELEWQGEGADEKGIDKATGKVRVEVSPDFYRPTDVVNLWGDPTKAKANLGWNPNKTSFEELVKIMVDSDMKKVAADDAAAKVRVNLEEYLEKGIVK
;
A
#
# COMPACT_ATOMS: atom_id res chain seq x y z
N SER A 1 -0.35 -4.50 -8.74
CA SER A 1 -0.83 -4.62 -7.35
C SER A 1 -2.03 -3.71 -7.03
N HIS A 2 -2.80 -3.30 -8.01
CA HIS A 2 -3.98 -2.46 -7.81
C HIS A 2 -5.23 -3.35 -7.81
N VAL A 3 -5.81 -3.63 -6.64
CA VAL A 3 -6.94 -4.57 -6.49
C VAL A 3 -8.12 -4.17 -7.38
N GLN A 4 -8.48 -2.88 -7.46
CA GLN A 4 -9.59 -2.42 -8.30
C GLN A 4 -9.38 -2.76 -9.78
N VAL A 5 -8.18 -2.54 -10.32
CA VAL A 5 -7.85 -2.87 -11.73
C VAL A 5 -8.05 -4.35 -12.04
N SER A 6 -7.91 -5.24 -11.06
CA SER A 6 -8.11 -6.68 -11.29
C SER A 6 -9.55 -7.06 -11.63
N PHE A 7 -10.54 -6.24 -11.24
CA PHE A 7 -11.93 -6.43 -11.63
C PHE A 7 -12.17 -6.01 -13.09
N ASP A 8 -11.44 -5.00 -13.57
CA ASP A 8 -11.55 -4.48 -14.93
C ASP A 8 -10.74 -5.32 -15.92
N SER A 9 -9.63 -5.94 -15.46
CA SER A 9 -8.69 -6.71 -16.29
C SER A 9 -8.24 -7.99 -15.59
N PRO A 10 -9.15 -8.96 -15.34
CA PRO A 10 -8.84 -10.16 -14.56
C PRO A 10 -7.87 -11.12 -15.28
N GLU A 11 -7.98 -11.28 -16.60
CA GLU A 11 -7.08 -12.15 -17.38
C GLU A 11 -5.66 -11.63 -17.39
N PHE A 12 -5.47 -10.32 -17.61
CA PHE A 12 -4.15 -9.69 -17.53
C PHE A 12 -3.54 -9.83 -16.13
N THR A 13 -4.37 -9.65 -15.09
CA THR A 13 -3.94 -9.84 -13.70
C THR A 13 -3.49 -11.27 -13.43
N ALA A 14 -4.22 -12.26 -13.94
CA ALA A 14 -3.84 -13.67 -13.81
C ALA A 14 -2.55 -14.00 -14.56
N ASP A 15 -2.37 -13.49 -15.78
CA ASP A 15 -1.15 -13.72 -16.55
C ASP A 15 0.10 -13.13 -15.86
N VAL A 16 -0.01 -11.92 -15.31
CA VAL A 16 1.12 -11.24 -14.67
C VAL A 16 1.37 -11.77 -13.25
N ASP A 17 0.34 -11.79 -12.40
CA ASP A 17 0.50 -12.04 -10.96
C ASP A 17 0.48 -13.53 -10.58
N ALA A 18 -0.02 -14.41 -11.47
CA ALA A 18 0.00 -15.85 -11.28
C ALA A 18 1.01 -16.53 -12.21
N VAL A 19 0.73 -16.58 -13.52
CA VAL A 19 1.56 -17.30 -14.49
C VAL A 19 2.95 -16.67 -14.61
N GLY A 20 3.06 -15.35 -14.45
CA GLY A 20 4.34 -14.65 -14.43
C GLY A 20 5.29 -15.18 -13.35
N VAL A 21 4.79 -15.53 -12.16
CA VAL A 21 5.59 -16.15 -11.09
C VAL A 21 6.12 -17.51 -11.52
N LEU A 22 5.28 -18.37 -12.09
CA LEU A 22 5.69 -19.67 -12.62
C LEU A 22 6.77 -19.52 -13.69
N ARG A 23 6.63 -18.57 -14.62
CA ARG A 23 7.64 -18.32 -15.67
C ARG A 23 9.02 -17.97 -15.10
N ILE A 24 9.06 -17.19 -14.01
CA ILE A 24 10.33 -16.86 -13.33
C ILE A 24 10.94 -18.11 -12.69
N LEU A 25 10.16 -18.91 -12.00
CA LEU A 25 10.63 -20.16 -11.37
C LEU A 25 11.17 -21.14 -12.42
N GLU A 26 10.46 -21.33 -13.53
CA GLU A 26 10.91 -22.16 -14.65
C GLU A 26 12.18 -21.58 -15.32
N ALA A 27 12.31 -20.27 -15.46
CA ALA A 27 13.52 -19.67 -16.00
C ALA A 27 14.74 -19.95 -15.11
N VAL A 28 14.58 -19.88 -13.77
CA VAL A 28 15.66 -20.23 -12.83
C VAL A 28 16.06 -21.69 -12.97
N ARG A 29 15.10 -22.61 -13.13
CA ARG A 29 15.38 -24.03 -13.40
C ARG A 29 16.09 -24.24 -14.74
N ALA A 30 15.55 -23.68 -15.79
CA ALA A 30 16.11 -23.82 -17.14
C ALA A 30 17.55 -23.28 -17.24
N CYS A 31 17.90 -22.26 -16.46
CA CYS A 31 19.25 -21.71 -16.37
C CYS A 31 20.18 -22.50 -15.44
N GLY A 32 19.73 -23.58 -14.81
CA GLY A 32 20.54 -24.35 -13.87
C GLY A 32 20.90 -23.60 -12.58
N LEU A 33 20.09 -22.65 -12.16
CA LEU A 33 20.33 -21.78 -11.01
C LEU A 33 19.59 -22.24 -9.73
N THR A 34 19.01 -23.43 -9.74
CA THR A 34 18.17 -23.97 -8.65
C THR A 34 18.89 -23.91 -7.30
N ASP A 35 20.16 -24.31 -7.24
CA ASP A 35 20.92 -24.38 -5.98
C ASP A 35 21.55 -23.05 -5.55
N SER A 36 21.65 -22.07 -6.44
CA SER A 36 22.36 -20.81 -6.19
C SER A 36 21.45 -19.59 -6.09
N CYS A 37 20.30 -19.61 -6.72
CA CYS A 37 19.38 -18.48 -6.73
C CYS A 37 18.44 -18.52 -5.52
N ARG A 38 18.38 -17.40 -4.78
CA ARG A 38 17.41 -17.20 -3.70
C ARG A 38 16.28 -16.32 -4.19
N ILE A 39 15.05 -16.82 -4.09
CA ILE A 39 13.86 -16.18 -4.66
C ILE A 39 12.97 -15.68 -3.53
N TYR A 40 12.60 -14.41 -3.61
CA TYR A 40 11.56 -13.80 -2.78
C TYR A 40 10.35 -13.49 -3.64
N GLN A 41 9.21 -14.06 -3.29
CA GLN A 41 7.90 -13.73 -3.86
C GLN A 41 7.18 -12.75 -2.96
N ALA A 42 6.89 -11.56 -3.48
CA ALA A 42 6.00 -10.62 -2.84
C ALA A 42 4.58 -11.16 -2.90
N SER A 43 4.13 -11.74 -1.81
CA SER A 43 2.75 -12.14 -1.62
C SER A 43 1.95 -11.00 -0.97
N THR A 44 0.77 -11.24 -0.45
CA THR A 44 -0.14 -10.17 -0.01
C THR A 44 -1.08 -10.63 1.09
N SER A 45 -1.42 -9.74 2.01
CA SER A 45 -2.48 -9.97 3.01
C SER A 45 -3.87 -10.15 2.39
N GLU A 46 -4.07 -9.74 1.13
CA GLU A 46 -5.32 -9.95 0.40
C GLU A 46 -5.65 -11.45 0.18
N LEU A 47 -4.67 -12.36 0.37
CA LEU A 47 -4.90 -13.81 0.37
C LEU A 47 -5.90 -14.22 1.45
N TYR A 48 -5.88 -13.58 2.60
CA TYR A 48 -6.79 -13.86 3.71
C TYR A 48 -8.23 -13.46 3.39
N GLY A 49 -8.42 -12.42 2.58
CA GLY A 49 -9.69 -12.03 1.96
C GLY A 49 -10.84 -11.92 2.96
N LYS A 50 -11.80 -12.84 2.89
CA LYS A 50 -12.88 -12.97 3.87
C LYS A 50 -12.34 -13.65 5.12
N VAL A 51 -11.78 -12.83 6.01
CA VAL A 51 -10.97 -13.24 7.16
C VAL A 51 -11.75 -14.12 8.11
N GLU A 52 -11.18 -15.26 8.49
CA GLU A 52 -11.77 -16.24 9.42
C GLU A 52 -11.26 -16.07 10.85
N GLU A 53 -10.05 -15.53 11.01
CA GLU A 53 -9.43 -15.27 12.33
C GLU A 53 -8.58 -14.00 12.34
N VAL A 54 -8.39 -13.42 13.50
CA VAL A 54 -7.56 -12.21 13.73
C VAL A 54 -6.73 -12.37 15.00
N PRO A 55 -5.45 -11.93 15.00
CA PRO A 55 -4.68 -11.48 13.85
C PRO A 55 -4.33 -12.64 12.89
N GLN A 56 -4.07 -12.32 11.61
CA GLN A 56 -3.69 -13.31 10.62
C GLN A 56 -2.20 -13.65 10.74
N ASN A 57 -1.87 -14.94 10.64
CA ASN A 57 -0.51 -15.47 10.62
C ASN A 57 -0.31 -16.42 9.43
N GLU A 58 0.85 -17.05 9.36
CA GLU A 58 1.23 -17.94 8.25
C GLU A 58 0.38 -19.22 8.14
N ASN A 59 -0.38 -19.58 9.19
CA ASN A 59 -1.26 -20.75 9.24
C ASN A 59 -2.74 -20.40 9.01
N THR A 60 -3.08 -19.11 9.04
CA THR A 60 -4.46 -18.65 8.82
C THR A 60 -4.92 -19.05 7.42
N PRO A 61 -6.09 -19.70 7.27
CA PRO A 61 -6.62 -20.11 5.99
C PRO A 61 -6.80 -18.92 5.02
N PHE A 62 -6.48 -19.15 3.75
CA PHE A 62 -6.70 -18.17 2.69
C PHE A 62 -8.12 -18.26 2.16
N HIS A 63 -8.78 -17.12 2.03
CA HIS A 63 -10.10 -17.00 1.41
C HIS A 63 -10.12 -15.77 0.48
N PRO A 64 -9.40 -15.82 -0.67
CA PRO A 64 -9.22 -14.65 -1.54
C PRO A 64 -10.56 -14.07 -1.98
N TYR A 65 -10.65 -12.73 -2.02
CA TYR A 65 -11.90 -12.02 -2.24
C TYR A 65 -11.79 -10.97 -3.36
N SER A 66 -10.89 -11.21 -4.31
CA SER A 66 -10.71 -10.41 -5.54
C SER A 66 -9.97 -11.23 -6.61
N PRO A 67 -10.08 -10.91 -7.91
CA PRO A 67 -9.26 -11.55 -8.95
C PRO A 67 -7.76 -11.41 -8.69
N TYR A 68 -7.33 -10.26 -8.16
CA TYR A 68 -5.95 -10.04 -7.72
C TYR A 68 -5.53 -11.05 -6.64
N ALA A 69 -6.34 -11.20 -5.59
CA ALA A 69 -6.02 -12.12 -4.49
C ALA A 69 -5.93 -13.57 -4.97
N VAL A 70 -6.83 -14.01 -5.88
CA VAL A 70 -6.80 -15.35 -6.49
C VAL A 70 -5.51 -15.55 -7.29
N ALA A 71 -5.10 -14.58 -8.10
CA ALA A 71 -3.86 -14.67 -8.88
C ALA A 71 -2.62 -14.73 -7.96
N LYS A 72 -2.58 -13.91 -6.90
CA LYS A 72 -1.51 -13.92 -5.91
C LYS A 72 -1.49 -15.21 -5.08
N GLN A 73 -2.65 -15.84 -4.85
CA GLN A 73 -2.71 -17.14 -4.19
C GLN A 73 -2.08 -18.23 -5.04
N TYR A 74 -2.30 -18.24 -6.34
CA TYR A 74 -1.57 -19.14 -7.25
C TYR A 74 -0.04 -18.93 -7.10
N GLY A 75 0.41 -17.66 -7.16
CA GLY A 75 1.83 -17.31 -7.00
C GLY A 75 2.41 -17.79 -5.67
N PHE A 76 1.65 -17.69 -4.57
CA PHE A 76 2.07 -18.18 -3.26
C PHE A 76 2.27 -19.70 -3.26
N TRP A 77 1.30 -20.46 -3.75
CA TRP A 77 1.35 -21.90 -3.73
C TRP A 77 2.35 -22.50 -4.71
N ILE A 78 2.53 -21.90 -5.89
CA ILE A 78 3.52 -22.39 -6.85
C ILE A 78 4.96 -22.18 -6.31
N VAL A 79 5.22 -21.14 -5.55
CA VAL A 79 6.51 -20.94 -4.87
C VAL A 79 6.76 -22.04 -3.83
N LYS A 80 5.74 -22.39 -3.04
CA LYS A 80 5.84 -23.53 -2.08
C LYS A 80 6.09 -24.85 -2.80
N GLU A 81 5.35 -25.14 -3.87
CA GLU A 81 5.53 -26.35 -4.65
C GLU A 81 6.94 -26.46 -5.22
N TYR A 82 7.50 -25.38 -5.77
CA TYR A 82 8.87 -25.39 -6.30
C TYR A 82 9.94 -25.51 -5.22
N ARG A 83 9.70 -24.98 -4.04
CA ARG A 83 10.54 -25.19 -2.87
C ARG A 83 10.58 -26.67 -2.46
N ASP A 84 9.42 -27.32 -2.41
CA ASP A 84 9.28 -28.69 -1.94
C ASP A 84 9.73 -29.71 -3.00
N ALA A 85 9.32 -29.53 -4.27
CA ALA A 85 9.59 -30.45 -5.36
C ALA A 85 11.02 -30.35 -5.92
N TYR A 86 11.56 -29.15 -5.99
CA TYR A 86 12.87 -28.88 -6.61
C TYR A 86 13.94 -28.37 -5.66
N HIS A 87 13.63 -28.32 -4.36
CA HIS A 87 14.54 -27.85 -3.31
C HIS A 87 15.07 -26.43 -3.51
N MET A 88 14.32 -25.60 -4.24
CA MET A 88 14.69 -24.21 -4.49
C MET A 88 14.63 -23.39 -3.20
N PHE A 89 15.59 -22.47 -3.05
CA PHE A 89 15.48 -21.46 -2.00
C PHE A 89 14.45 -20.40 -2.41
N ALA A 90 13.17 -20.69 -2.23
CA ALA A 90 12.06 -19.85 -2.62
C ALA A 90 11.16 -19.54 -1.41
N CYS A 91 10.92 -18.26 -1.15
CA CYS A 91 10.22 -17.76 0.04
C CYS A 91 9.06 -16.86 -0.37
N ASN A 92 7.97 -16.88 0.42
CA ASN A 92 6.91 -15.88 0.31
C ASN A 92 6.98 -14.88 1.47
N GLY A 93 6.84 -13.59 1.17
CA GLY A 93 6.48 -12.60 2.18
C GLY A 93 5.01 -12.23 2.04
N ILE A 94 4.19 -12.55 3.04
CA ILE A 94 2.77 -12.18 3.07
C ILE A 94 2.70 -10.74 3.57
N LEU A 95 2.78 -9.81 2.62
CA LEU A 95 2.90 -8.38 2.90
C LEU A 95 1.55 -7.79 3.29
N PHE A 96 1.51 -7.17 4.44
CA PHE A 96 0.46 -6.22 4.80
C PHE A 96 0.73 -4.86 4.16
N ASN A 97 -0.14 -3.89 4.36
CA ASN A 97 -0.02 -2.61 3.67
C ASN A 97 1.28 -1.91 4.07
N HIS A 98 2.07 -1.54 3.09
CA HIS A 98 3.33 -0.84 3.29
C HIS A 98 3.38 0.39 2.41
N GLU A 99 3.62 1.52 3.04
CA GLU A 99 3.43 2.84 2.49
C GLU A 99 4.74 3.63 2.51
N SER A 100 4.83 4.61 1.64
CA SER A 100 5.94 5.56 1.62
C SER A 100 5.59 6.79 0.79
N GLU A 101 6.48 7.75 0.77
CA GLU A 101 6.46 8.91 -0.12
C GLU A 101 6.46 8.54 -1.61
N ARG A 102 6.73 7.27 -1.95
CA ARG A 102 6.71 6.73 -3.33
C ARG A 102 5.47 5.92 -3.65
N ARG A 103 4.53 5.82 -2.72
CA ARG A 103 3.27 5.09 -2.96
C ARG A 103 2.54 5.68 -4.17
N GLY A 104 1.91 4.84 -4.98
CA GLY A 104 1.10 5.30 -6.13
C GLY A 104 -0.03 6.22 -5.67
N GLU A 105 -0.29 7.30 -6.40
CA GLU A 105 -1.22 8.38 -6.01
C GLU A 105 -2.69 7.94 -5.94
N THR A 106 -3.03 6.81 -6.56
CA THR A 106 -4.38 6.22 -6.55
C THR A 106 -4.67 5.40 -5.29
N PHE A 107 -3.65 5.07 -4.48
CA PHE A 107 -3.85 4.36 -3.23
C PHE A 107 -4.31 5.30 -2.12
N VAL A 108 -5.18 4.80 -1.23
CA VAL A 108 -5.89 5.61 -0.23
C VAL A 108 -4.96 6.49 0.62
N THR A 109 -3.86 5.95 1.10
CA THR A 109 -2.90 6.68 1.94
C THR A 109 -2.28 7.86 1.20
N ARG A 110 -1.76 7.62 -0.03
CA ARG A 110 -1.17 8.68 -0.84
C ARG A 110 -2.21 9.67 -1.34
N LYS A 111 -3.42 9.20 -1.68
CA LYS A 111 -4.55 10.07 -2.02
C LYS A 111 -4.86 11.05 -0.89
N ILE A 112 -4.82 10.59 0.37
CA ILE A 112 -5.06 11.42 1.55
C ILE A 112 -3.94 12.46 1.72
N THR A 113 -2.67 12.05 1.70
CA THR A 113 -1.55 12.97 1.95
C THR A 113 -1.40 14.04 0.87
N LEU A 114 -1.59 13.67 -0.40
CA LEU A 114 -1.63 14.62 -1.52
C LEU A 114 -2.81 15.59 -1.41
N ALA A 115 -4.00 15.11 -1.08
CA ALA A 115 -5.16 15.97 -0.91
C ALA A 115 -4.97 16.94 0.26
N ALA A 116 -4.46 16.49 1.40
CA ALA A 116 -4.15 17.35 2.54
C ALA A 116 -3.16 18.47 2.14
N ALA A 117 -2.09 18.12 1.39
CA ALA A 117 -1.12 19.09 0.89
C ALA A 117 -1.74 20.08 -0.11
N ARG A 118 -2.56 19.60 -1.05
CA ARG A 118 -3.25 20.46 -2.05
C ARG A 118 -4.28 21.38 -1.38
N ILE A 119 -5.04 20.87 -0.42
CA ILE A 119 -6.04 21.66 0.33
C ILE A 119 -5.35 22.75 1.13
N LYS A 120 -4.24 22.42 1.81
CA LYS A 120 -3.44 23.43 2.55
C LYS A 120 -2.92 24.54 1.66
N GLN A 121 -2.56 24.23 0.42
CA GLN A 121 -2.04 25.19 -0.55
C GLN A 121 -3.14 25.84 -1.42
N GLY A 122 -4.44 25.60 -1.11
CA GLY A 122 -5.58 26.20 -1.80
C GLY A 122 -5.82 25.67 -3.22
N LYS A 123 -5.31 24.49 -3.56
CA LYS A 123 -5.40 23.87 -4.89
C LYS A 123 -6.50 22.82 -5.01
N GLN A 124 -7.10 22.46 -3.90
CA GLN A 124 -8.19 21.51 -3.80
C GLN A 124 -9.09 21.91 -2.65
N ASP A 125 -10.40 21.75 -2.81
CA ASP A 125 -11.34 22.10 -1.76
C ASP A 125 -11.64 20.93 -0.82
N LYS A 126 -11.86 19.73 -1.38
CA LYS A 126 -12.31 18.55 -0.65
C LYS A 126 -11.58 17.27 -1.10
N LEU A 127 -11.50 16.33 -0.20
CA LEU A 127 -11.08 14.94 -0.42
C LEU A 127 -12.30 14.02 -0.35
N TYR A 128 -12.48 13.16 -1.34
CA TYR A 128 -13.50 12.11 -1.34
C TYR A 128 -12.88 10.75 -1.06
N LEU A 129 -13.42 10.04 -0.07
CA LEU A 129 -12.98 8.71 0.37
C LEU A 129 -14.15 7.72 0.35
N GLY A 130 -13.85 6.43 0.44
CA GLY A 130 -14.83 5.38 0.71
C GLY A 130 -15.03 5.16 2.20
N ASN A 131 -15.09 3.90 2.62
CA ASN A 131 -15.33 3.53 4.02
C ASN A 131 -14.20 3.99 4.95
N LEU A 132 -14.49 5.00 5.78
CA LEU A 132 -13.56 5.58 6.76
C LEU A 132 -13.26 4.66 7.95
N SER A 133 -14.14 3.70 8.21
CA SER A 133 -14.00 2.73 9.31
C SER A 133 -13.17 1.50 8.93
N SER A 134 -12.80 1.34 7.66
CA SER A 134 -11.92 0.26 7.21
C SER A 134 -10.60 0.30 7.96
N ARG A 135 -10.18 -0.87 8.49
CA ARG A 135 -8.95 -1.02 9.28
C ARG A 135 -7.87 -1.67 8.45
N ARG A 136 -6.66 -1.17 8.56
CA ARG A 136 -5.47 -1.72 7.89
C ARG A 136 -4.27 -1.66 8.82
N ASP A 137 -3.39 -2.63 8.66
CA ASP A 137 -2.06 -2.62 9.25
C ASP A 137 -1.13 -1.93 8.24
N TRP A 138 -0.70 -0.71 8.55
CA TRP A 138 0.18 0.09 7.71
C TRP A 138 1.57 0.23 8.30
N GLY A 139 2.59 -0.21 7.55
CA GLY A 139 3.98 -0.01 7.90
C GLY A 139 4.76 0.81 6.88
N TYR A 140 5.98 1.19 7.20
CA TYR A 140 6.86 1.91 6.30
C TYR A 140 7.54 0.94 5.31
N ALA A 141 7.45 1.22 4.04
CA ALA A 141 7.96 0.34 2.98
C ALA A 141 9.46 0.05 3.12
N LYS A 142 10.26 0.99 3.63
CA LYS A 142 11.68 0.80 3.86
C LYS A 142 11.97 -0.29 4.91
N ASP A 143 11.16 -0.32 5.98
CA ASP A 143 11.29 -1.36 7.02
C ASP A 143 10.89 -2.74 6.47
N TYR A 144 9.89 -2.78 5.58
CA TYR A 144 9.46 -4.01 4.91
C TYR A 144 10.52 -4.55 3.93
N VAL A 145 11.19 -3.68 3.19
CA VAL A 145 12.31 -4.07 2.30
C VAL A 145 13.45 -4.71 3.10
N GLU A 146 13.73 -4.21 4.29
CA GLU A 146 14.69 -4.87 5.20
C GLU A 146 14.26 -6.30 5.54
N CYS A 147 12.98 -6.51 5.85
CA CYS A 147 12.47 -7.86 6.10
C CYS A 147 12.60 -8.77 4.87
N MET A 148 12.29 -8.28 3.67
CA MET A 148 12.48 -9.02 2.42
C MET A 148 13.93 -9.49 2.26
N TRP A 149 14.89 -8.61 2.56
CA TRP A 149 16.31 -8.95 2.52
C TRP A 149 16.67 -9.99 3.59
N LEU A 150 16.20 -9.85 4.83
CA LEU A 150 16.46 -10.80 5.94
C LEU A 150 15.89 -12.18 5.63
N ILE A 151 14.71 -12.28 5.00
CA ILE A 151 14.13 -13.56 4.55
C ILE A 151 15.09 -14.29 3.62
N LEU A 152 15.70 -13.57 2.67
CA LEU A 152 16.68 -14.15 1.76
C LEU A 152 18.04 -14.45 2.40
N GLN A 153 18.34 -13.91 3.58
CA GLN A 153 19.56 -14.26 4.34
C GLN A 153 19.35 -15.44 5.29
N ASN A 154 18.12 -15.90 5.46
CA ASN A 154 17.81 -17.01 6.36
C ASN A 154 18.51 -18.33 5.93
N LYS A 155 18.68 -19.25 6.86
CA LYS A 155 19.34 -20.56 6.61
C LYS A 155 18.47 -21.49 5.78
N LYS A 156 17.15 -21.37 5.91
CA LYS A 156 16.16 -22.21 5.22
C LYS A 156 15.09 -21.32 4.59
N PRO A 157 14.59 -21.70 3.42
CA PRO A 157 13.46 -21.01 2.82
C PRO A 157 12.20 -21.23 3.66
N ASP A 158 11.40 -20.17 3.84
CA ASP A 158 10.13 -20.24 4.57
C ASP A 158 9.23 -19.07 4.16
N ASP A 159 7.99 -19.06 4.64
CA ASP A 159 7.01 -18.02 4.39
C ASP A 159 6.82 -17.19 5.66
N PHE A 160 6.68 -15.87 5.51
CA PHE A 160 6.59 -14.94 6.63
C PHE A 160 5.50 -13.91 6.44
N VAL A 161 4.71 -13.66 7.49
CA VAL A 161 3.86 -12.49 7.59
C VAL A 161 4.73 -11.26 7.87
N ILE A 162 4.58 -10.24 7.03
CA ILE A 162 5.27 -8.96 7.17
C ILE A 162 4.21 -7.89 7.45
N ALA A 163 4.09 -7.52 8.72
CA ALA A 163 3.09 -6.62 9.27
C ALA A 163 3.65 -5.85 10.45
N THR A 164 3.01 -4.74 10.84
CA THR A 164 3.39 -4.01 12.07
C THR A 164 2.80 -4.65 13.33
N GLY A 165 1.69 -5.36 13.20
CA GLY A 165 0.88 -5.88 14.30
C GLY A 165 -0.06 -4.84 14.91
N VAL A 166 -0.18 -3.66 14.29
CA VAL A 166 -1.06 -2.58 14.76
C VAL A 166 -1.99 -2.13 13.63
N GLN A 167 -3.26 -1.97 13.95
CA GLN A 167 -4.27 -1.50 12.99
C GLN A 167 -4.65 -0.06 13.23
N HIS A 168 -4.88 0.66 12.13
CA HIS A 168 -5.46 2.00 12.13
C HIS A 168 -6.61 2.08 11.13
N THR A 169 -7.55 2.98 11.38
CA THR A 169 -8.66 3.27 10.46
C THR A 169 -8.22 4.28 9.40
N VAL A 170 -8.94 4.30 8.26
CA VAL A 170 -8.75 5.35 7.23
C VAL A 170 -9.03 6.73 7.82
N ARG A 171 -10.00 6.82 8.77
CA ARG A 171 -10.30 8.07 9.49
C ARG A 171 -9.11 8.56 10.31
N GLU A 172 -8.45 7.68 11.10
CA GLU A 172 -7.26 8.02 11.88
C GLU A 172 -6.12 8.51 10.97
N PHE A 173 -5.88 7.83 9.85
CA PHE A 173 -4.88 8.25 8.87
C PHE A 173 -5.19 9.64 8.30
N ALA A 174 -6.44 9.89 7.90
CA ALA A 174 -6.86 11.18 7.38
C ALA A 174 -6.74 12.29 8.44
N THR A 175 -7.21 12.03 9.67
CA THR A 175 -7.10 12.98 10.78
C THR A 175 -5.66 13.41 11.00
N LEU A 176 -4.75 12.44 11.06
CA LEU A 176 -3.34 12.70 11.30
C LEU A 176 -2.67 13.43 10.12
N ALA A 177 -2.99 13.06 8.89
CA ALA A 177 -2.46 13.72 7.70
C ALA A 177 -2.88 15.20 7.62
N PHE A 178 -4.14 15.50 7.93
CA PHE A 178 -4.63 16.88 7.99
C PHE A 178 -4.04 17.67 9.16
N HIS A 179 -3.88 17.03 10.31
CA HIS A 179 -3.18 17.63 11.44
C HIS A 179 -1.77 18.12 11.07
N TYR A 180 -0.98 17.29 10.36
CA TYR A 180 0.39 17.66 9.97
C TYR A 180 0.47 18.83 8.96
N VAL A 181 -0.60 19.14 8.27
CA VAL A 181 -0.69 20.37 7.45
C VAL A 181 -1.35 21.54 8.21
N GLY A 182 -1.64 21.38 9.51
CA GLY A 182 -2.23 22.40 10.37
C GLY A 182 -3.72 22.62 10.10
N ILE A 183 -4.45 21.56 9.78
CA ILE A 183 -5.91 21.53 9.63
C ILE A 183 -6.46 20.52 10.62
N GLU A 184 -7.18 20.99 11.65
CA GLU A 184 -7.81 20.14 12.64
C GLU A 184 -9.19 19.71 12.15
N LEU A 185 -9.38 18.40 11.94
CA LEU A 185 -10.66 17.84 11.52
C LEU A 185 -11.55 17.51 12.71
N GLU A 186 -12.82 17.87 12.59
CA GLU A 186 -13.92 17.37 13.41
C GLU A 186 -14.82 16.52 12.54
N TRP A 187 -15.10 15.28 13.00
CA TRP A 187 -15.92 14.35 12.25
C TRP A 187 -17.39 14.46 12.66
N GLN A 188 -18.27 14.55 11.69
CA GLN A 188 -19.72 14.63 11.87
C GLN A 188 -20.43 13.65 10.94
N GLY A 189 -21.55 13.07 11.38
CA GLY A 189 -22.27 12.02 10.66
C GLY A 189 -21.65 10.65 10.81
N GLU A 190 -22.22 9.67 10.13
CA GLU A 190 -21.80 8.26 10.15
C GLU A 190 -21.92 7.64 8.76
N GLY A 191 -21.09 6.63 8.46
CA GLY A 191 -21.15 5.86 7.22
C GLY A 191 -20.99 6.73 5.97
N ALA A 192 -21.98 6.71 5.08
CA ALA A 192 -21.94 7.46 3.82
C ALA A 192 -22.14 8.99 4.02
N ASP A 193 -22.72 9.40 5.13
CA ASP A 193 -22.97 10.82 5.45
C ASP A 193 -21.84 11.46 6.27
N GLU A 194 -20.81 10.69 6.57
CA GLU A 194 -19.69 11.15 7.41
C GLU A 194 -18.84 12.20 6.71
N LYS A 195 -18.51 13.28 7.44
CA LYS A 195 -17.75 14.44 6.94
C LYS A 195 -16.67 14.84 7.93
N GLY A 196 -15.50 15.17 7.40
CA GLY A 196 -14.40 15.80 8.15
C GLY A 196 -14.43 17.30 7.92
N ILE A 197 -14.71 18.07 8.97
CA ILE A 197 -14.87 19.52 8.95
C ILE A 197 -13.65 20.19 9.57
N ASP A 198 -13.07 21.15 8.89
CA ASP A 198 -12.00 21.99 9.40
C ASP A 198 -12.55 22.88 10.53
N LYS A 199 -12.09 22.62 11.76
CA LYS A 199 -12.54 23.33 12.98
C LYS A 199 -12.34 24.85 12.90
N ALA A 200 -11.30 25.31 12.21
CA ALA A 200 -10.96 26.72 12.14
C ALA A 200 -11.87 27.50 11.16
N THR A 201 -12.29 26.83 10.07
CA THR A 201 -13.01 27.51 8.98
C THR A 201 -14.45 27.06 8.82
N GLY A 202 -14.87 25.97 9.45
CA GLY A 202 -16.17 25.33 9.27
C GLY A 202 -16.36 24.68 7.90
N LYS A 203 -15.30 24.62 7.07
CA LYS A 203 -15.39 24.04 5.72
C LYS A 203 -15.28 22.52 5.78
N VAL A 204 -16.11 21.82 5.01
CA VAL A 204 -15.97 20.39 4.78
C VAL A 204 -14.72 20.13 3.96
N ARG A 205 -13.81 19.32 4.48
CA ARG A 205 -12.54 18.95 3.84
C ARG A 205 -12.50 17.50 3.40
N VAL A 206 -13.25 16.63 4.06
CA VAL A 206 -13.36 15.22 3.70
C VAL A 206 -14.83 14.85 3.62
N GLU A 207 -15.23 14.13 2.58
CA GLU A 207 -16.55 13.54 2.41
C GLU A 207 -16.45 12.08 1.98
N VAL A 208 -17.40 11.26 2.41
CA VAL A 208 -17.55 9.89 1.91
C VAL A 208 -18.28 9.93 0.56
N SER A 209 -17.78 9.16 -0.42
CA SER A 209 -18.45 8.98 -1.71
C SER A 209 -18.63 7.48 -2.00
N PRO A 210 -19.84 7.07 -2.42
CA PRO A 210 -20.11 5.69 -2.85
C PRO A 210 -19.23 5.21 -4.01
N ASP A 211 -18.75 6.13 -4.85
CA ASP A 211 -17.90 5.81 -6.01
C ASP A 211 -16.56 5.17 -5.61
N PHE A 212 -16.16 5.32 -4.33
CA PHE A 212 -14.94 4.73 -3.79
C PHE A 212 -15.17 3.45 -2.98
N TYR A 213 -16.38 2.91 -2.98
CA TYR A 213 -16.66 1.58 -2.43
C TYR A 213 -16.31 0.50 -3.46
N ARG A 214 -15.65 -0.56 -3.01
CA ARG A 214 -15.35 -1.70 -3.87
C ARG A 214 -16.53 -2.65 -3.94
N PRO A 215 -16.69 -3.44 -5.04
CA PRO A 215 -17.71 -4.50 -5.13
C PRO A 215 -17.61 -5.51 -3.99
N THR A 216 -16.37 -5.83 -3.59
CA THR A 216 -16.03 -6.60 -2.40
C THR A 216 -14.88 -5.90 -1.67
N ASP A 217 -15.02 -5.67 -0.38
CA ASP A 217 -13.96 -5.04 0.43
C ASP A 217 -13.59 -5.94 1.62
N VAL A 218 -12.30 -6.01 1.87
CA VAL A 218 -11.77 -6.69 3.06
C VAL A 218 -11.77 -5.70 4.22
N VAL A 219 -12.56 -5.99 5.23
CA VAL A 219 -12.81 -5.04 6.34
C VAL A 219 -11.68 -5.04 7.35
N ASN A 220 -11.04 -6.20 7.59
CA ASN A 220 -10.14 -6.38 8.72
C ASN A 220 -8.87 -7.15 8.31
N LEU A 221 -7.80 -6.44 7.98
CA LEU A 221 -6.48 -7.00 7.77
C LEU A 221 -5.56 -6.60 8.92
N TRP A 222 -5.24 -7.57 9.77
CA TRP A 222 -4.40 -7.39 10.95
C TRP A 222 -3.37 -8.53 11.04
N GLY A 223 -2.10 -8.23 10.75
CA GLY A 223 -1.06 -9.24 10.68
C GLY A 223 -0.39 -9.53 12.01
N ASP A 224 0.00 -10.79 12.23
CA ASP A 224 0.85 -11.20 13.33
C ASP A 224 2.31 -11.39 12.84
N PRO A 225 3.23 -10.47 13.15
CA PRO A 225 4.63 -10.55 12.73
C PRO A 225 5.51 -11.41 13.64
N THR A 226 4.93 -12.18 14.57
CA THR A 226 5.68 -12.91 15.62
C THR A 226 6.75 -13.82 15.02
N LYS A 227 6.45 -14.58 13.97
CA LYS A 227 7.40 -15.46 13.28
C LYS A 227 8.58 -14.69 12.68
N ALA A 228 8.29 -13.59 11.97
CA ALA A 228 9.33 -12.75 11.36
C ALA A 228 10.23 -12.11 12.42
N LYS A 229 9.66 -11.61 13.51
CA LYS A 229 10.41 -11.06 14.65
C LYS A 229 11.33 -12.11 15.29
N ALA A 230 10.80 -13.30 15.58
CA ALA A 230 11.53 -14.35 16.29
C ALA A 230 12.65 -14.97 15.42
N ASN A 231 12.38 -15.25 14.14
CA ASN A 231 13.28 -16.01 13.29
C ASN A 231 14.28 -15.13 12.53
N LEU A 232 13.91 -13.89 12.24
CA LEU A 232 14.73 -12.98 11.43
C LEU A 232 15.34 -11.83 12.26
N GLY A 233 14.92 -11.66 13.51
CA GLY A 233 15.30 -10.50 14.32
C GLY A 233 14.77 -9.17 13.78
N TRP A 234 13.76 -9.22 12.93
CA TRP A 234 13.18 -8.03 12.30
C TRP A 234 12.35 -7.21 13.28
N ASN A 235 12.50 -5.89 13.25
CA ASN A 235 11.66 -4.96 14.00
C ASN A 235 10.66 -4.27 13.06
N PRO A 236 9.37 -4.62 13.10
CA PRO A 236 8.35 -4.03 12.23
C PRO A 236 8.01 -2.57 12.57
N ASN A 237 8.37 -2.10 13.75
CA ASN A 237 8.00 -0.79 14.28
C ASN A 237 9.21 0.14 14.45
N LYS A 238 10.17 0.09 13.52
CA LYS A 238 11.26 1.07 13.46
C LYS A 238 10.73 2.46 13.18
N THR A 239 9.76 2.54 12.27
CA THR A 239 9.03 3.76 11.93
C THR A 239 7.61 3.63 12.49
N SER A 240 7.20 4.57 13.35
CA SER A 240 5.85 4.59 13.91
C SER A 240 4.81 4.98 12.85
N PHE A 241 3.52 4.74 13.14
CA PHE A 241 2.43 5.15 12.27
C PHE A 241 2.41 6.68 12.08
N GLU A 242 2.61 7.44 13.15
CA GLU A 242 2.66 8.89 13.14
C GLU A 242 3.83 9.40 12.28
N GLU A 243 5.00 8.78 12.43
CA GLU A 243 6.18 9.12 11.64
C GLU A 243 5.99 8.80 10.16
N LEU A 244 5.39 7.64 9.83
CA LEU A 244 5.05 7.27 8.47
C LEU A 244 4.14 8.31 7.81
N VAL A 245 3.04 8.69 8.47
CA VAL A 245 2.11 9.69 7.92
C VAL A 245 2.81 11.02 7.74
N LYS A 246 3.65 11.43 8.71
CA LYS A 246 4.43 12.67 8.63
C LYS A 246 5.40 12.66 7.45
N ILE A 247 6.16 11.59 7.25
CA ILE A 247 7.09 11.43 6.10
C ILE A 247 6.34 11.62 4.78
N MET A 248 5.18 10.99 4.63
CA MET A 248 4.38 11.08 3.43
C MET A 248 3.83 12.48 3.21
N VAL A 249 3.30 13.12 4.24
CA VAL A 249 2.79 14.50 4.18
C VAL A 249 3.88 15.50 3.85
N ASP A 250 5.03 15.43 4.52
CA ASP A 250 6.17 16.34 4.29
C ASP A 250 6.68 16.23 2.84
N SER A 251 6.70 15.02 2.29
CA SER A 251 7.07 14.78 0.89
C SER A 251 6.05 15.39 -0.06
N ASP A 252 4.75 15.21 0.19
CA ASP A 252 3.70 15.71 -0.68
C ASP A 252 3.54 17.23 -0.60
N MET A 253 3.78 17.84 0.55
CA MET A 253 3.85 19.30 0.68
C MET A 253 4.95 19.89 -0.22
N LYS A 254 6.14 19.27 -0.26
CA LYS A 254 7.24 19.67 -1.14
C LYS A 254 6.90 19.45 -2.62
N LYS A 255 6.32 18.30 -2.96
CA LYS A 255 5.90 17.96 -4.32
C LYS A 255 4.91 18.99 -4.85
N VAL A 256 3.83 19.26 -4.12
CA VAL A 256 2.77 20.18 -4.55
C VAL A 256 3.30 21.62 -4.69
N ALA A 257 4.26 22.04 -3.84
CA ALA A 257 4.91 23.34 -3.97
C ALA A 257 5.83 23.42 -5.19
N ALA A 258 6.57 22.34 -5.50
CA ALA A 258 7.43 22.26 -6.66
C ALA A 258 6.65 22.24 -7.98
N ASP A 259 5.55 21.48 -8.04
CA ASP A 259 4.64 21.45 -9.19
C ASP A 259 4.07 22.84 -9.50
N ASP A 260 3.77 23.64 -8.47
CA ASP A 260 3.30 25.01 -8.60
C ASP A 260 4.39 25.96 -9.15
N ALA A 261 5.59 25.83 -8.63
CA ALA A 261 6.73 26.61 -9.13
C ALA A 261 7.01 26.31 -10.62
N ALA A 262 6.99 25.03 -10.98
CA ALA A 262 7.18 24.61 -12.37
C ALA A 262 6.05 25.12 -13.30
N ALA A 263 4.79 25.08 -12.85
CA ALA A 263 3.66 25.61 -13.59
C ALA A 263 3.78 27.13 -13.82
N LYS A 264 4.20 27.89 -12.81
CA LYS A 264 4.43 29.34 -12.94
C LYS A 264 5.56 29.68 -13.90
N VAL A 265 6.65 28.92 -13.88
CA VAL A 265 7.76 29.10 -14.83
C VAL A 265 7.30 28.84 -16.25
N ARG A 266 6.48 27.80 -16.47
CA ARG A 266 5.93 27.46 -17.79
C ARG A 266 5.04 28.56 -18.35
N VAL A 267 4.12 29.10 -17.54
CA VAL A 267 3.26 30.21 -17.94
C VAL A 267 4.08 31.44 -18.31
N ASN A 268 5.08 31.80 -17.50
CA ASN A 268 5.95 32.93 -17.81
C ASN A 268 6.75 32.70 -19.10
N LEU A 269 7.23 31.49 -19.38
CA LEU A 269 7.93 31.15 -20.58
C LEU A 269 7.03 31.27 -21.83
N GLU A 270 5.81 30.76 -21.75
CA GLU A 270 4.81 30.89 -22.83
C GLU A 270 4.50 32.38 -23.10
N GLU A 271 4.32 33.19 -22.08
CA GLU A 271 4.12 34.64 -22.21
C GLU A 271 5.33 35.36 -22.83
N TYR A 272 6.56 34.97 -22.50
CA TYR A 272 7.78 35.52 -23.10
C TYR A 272 7.96 35.10 -24.56
N LEU A 273 7.58 33.88 -24.92
CA LEU A 273 7.57 33.39 -26.31
C LEU A 273 6.56 34.15 -27.16
N GLU A 274 5.32 34.35 -26.65
CA GLU A 274 4.27 35.15 -27.32
C GLU A 274 4.69 36.62 -27.55
N LYS A 275 5.42 37.19 -26.58
CA LYS A 275 5.94 38.57 -26.68
C LYS A 275 7.23 38.68 -27.49
N GLY A 276 7.78 37.57 -28.01
CA GLY A 276 9.02 37.53 -28.80
C GLY A 276 10.28 37.92 -28.02
N ILE A 277 10.25 37.82 -26.68
CA ILE A 277 11.37 38.16 -25.80
C ILE A 277 12.40 37.02 -25.73
N VAL A 278 11.96 35.80 -25.98
CA VAL A 278 12.80 34.60 -26.08
C VAL A 278 12.48 33.90 -27.41
N LYS A 279 13.52 33.40 -28.12
CA LYS A 279 13.37 32.62 -29.36
C LYS A 279 13.54 31.14 -29.10
#